data_453116eb0568ba53477dd634d6f909ff
#
_entry.id   453116eb0568ba53477dd634d6f909ff
#
_cell.length_a   1.000
_cell.length_b   1.000
_cell.length_c   1.000
_cell.angle_alpha   90.00
_cell.angle_beta   90.00
_cell.angle_gamma   90.00
#
_symmetry.space_group_name_H-M   'P 1'
#
loop_
_entity.id
_entity.type
_entity.pdbx_description
1 polymer ?
#
loop_
_entity_poly.entity_id
_entity_poly.type
_entity_poly.pdbx_seq_one_letter_code
_entity_poly.pdbx_strand_id
1 'polypeptide(L)'
;MTTNDQRSLGERLTGIDEIECVTPDLNGVPRGKVMTAEGFLEGRRLQLARGVLLQCIMGGYPPTRFYGGDDGDLALTADPAQIHVLPWSDQPRALAICDANELSGEGSGLSTRCQLKAVTVSYTHLTLPT
;
A
#
# COMPACT_ATOMS: atom_id res chain seq x y z
N MET A 1 -5.23 -14.12 5.08
CA MET A 1 -6.38 -13.50 5.77
C MET A 1 -7.33 -14.62 6.17
N THR A 2 -7.66 -14.77 7.45
CA THR A 2 -8.57 -15.82 7.92
C THR A 2 -10.03 -15.40 7.69
N THR A 3 -10.96 -16.36 7.65
CA THR A 3 -12.41 -16.08 7.45
C THR A 3 -12.96 -15.15 8.55
N ASN A 4 -12.38 -15.20 9.74
CA ASN A 4 -12.76 -14.34 10.88
C ASN A 4 -12.29 -12.89 10.66
N ASP A 5 -11.10 -12.70 10.09
CA ASP A 5 -10.55 -11.38 9.77
C ASP A 5 -11.39 -10.69 8.68
N GLN A 6 -11.86 -11.44 7.68
CA GLN A 6 -12.71 -10.91 6.62
C GLN A 6 -14.09 -10.47 7.15
N ARG A 7 -14.68 -11.23 8.08
CA ARG A 7 -15.98 -10.85 8.67
C ARG A 7 -15.85 -9.57 9.48
N SER A 8 -14.82 -9.44 10.33
CA SER A 8 -14.58 -8.22 11.12
C SER A 8 -14.27 -7.02 10.22
N LEU A 9 -13.57 -7.22 9.10
CA LEU A 9 -13.29 -6.17 8.13
C LEU A 9 -14.56 -5.73 7.39
N GLY A 10 -15.42 -6.67 6.98
CA GLY A 10 -16.71 -6.37 6.38
C GLY A 10 -17.61 -5.54 7.29
N GLU A 11 -17.64 -5.85 8.59
CA GLU A 11 -18.38 -5.07 9.58
C GLU A 11 -17.85 -3.64 9.70
N ARG A 12 -16.52 -3.45 9.71
CA ARG A 12 -15.87 -2.13 9.77
C ARG A 12 -16.10 -1.28 8.53
N LEU A 13 -16.29 -1.92 7.37
CA LEU A 13 -16.53 -1.27 6.09
C LEU A 13 -18.01 -1.17 5.72
N THR A 14 -18.91 -1.50 6.66
CA THR A 14 -20.35 -1.37 6.42
C THR A 14 -20.72 0.07 6.09
N GLY A 15 -21.38 0.28 4.95
CA GLY A 15 -21.77 1.61 4.47
C GLY A 15 -20.65 2.39 3.79
N ILE A 16 -19.49 1.78 3.55
CA ILE A 16 -18.40 2.36 2.76
C ILE A 16 -18.56 1.92 1.29
N ASP A 17 -18.53 2.88 0.37
CA ASP A 17 -18.66 2.62 -1.06
C ASP A 17 -17.31 2.40 -1.74
N GLU A 18 -16.31 3.19 -1.35
CA GLU A 18 -15.01 3.23 -1.99
C GLU A 18 -13.87 3.19 -0.98
N ILE A 19 -12.76 2.57 -1.40
CA ILE A 19 -11.53 2.49 -0.61
C ILE A 19 -10.38 3.06 -1.41
N GLU A 20 -9.71 4.07 -0.83
CA GLU A 20 -8.47 4.63 -1.33
C GLU A 20 -7.30 3.76 -0.87
N CYS A 21 -6.79 2.92 -1.75
CA CYS A 21 -5.65 2.06 -1.48
C CYS A 21 -4.37 2.79 -1.82
N VAL A 22 -3.56 3.15 -0.81
CA VAL A 22 -2.39 3.99 -0.98
C VAL A 22 -1.14 3.40 -0.35
N THR A 23 0.01 3.72 -0.94
CA THR A 23 1.34 3.47 -0.40
C THR A 23 2.18 4.75 -0.51
N PRO A 24 3.03 5.09 0.46
CA PRO A 24 3.87 6.28 0.36
C PRO A 24 4.99 6.08 -0.65
N ASP A 25 5.23 7.11 -1.48
CA ASP A 25 6.42 7.21 -2.33
C ASP A 25 7.65 7.67 -1.52
N LEU A 26 8.79 7.89 -2.22
CA LEU A 26 10.03 8.37 -1.60
C LEU A 26 9.92 9.77 -0.97
N ASN A 27 8.93 10.56 -1.37
CA ASN A 27 8.68 11.90 -0.83
C ASN A 27 7.61 11.89 0.28
N GLY A 28 7.08 10.71 0.64
CA GLY A 28 5.98 10.57 1.58
C GLY A 28 4.61 10.92 0.99
N VAL A 29 4.50 11.11 -0.33
CA VAL A 29 3.23 11.36 -0.99
C VAL A 29 2.45 10.06 -1.13
N PRO A 30 1.17 9.99 -0.71
CA PRO A 30 0.35 8.80 -0.89
C PRO A 30 0.05 8.59 -2.37
N ARG A 31 0.49 7.46 -2.91
CA ARG A 31 0.25 7.02 -4.28
C ARG A 31 -0.64 5.79 -4.29
N GLY A 32 -1.63 5.78 -5.14
CA GLY A 32 -2.54 4.64 -5.16
C GLY A 32 -3.69 4.78 -6.13
N LYS A 33 -4.71 4.00 -5.87
CA LYS A 33 -5.93 3.94 -6.67
C LYS A 33 -7.13 3.76 -5.75
N VAL A 34 -8.29 4.21 -6.23
CA VAL A 34 -9.56 3.94 -5.59
C VAL A 34 -10.16 2.66 -6.17
N MET A 35 -10.78 1.86 -5.32
CA MET A 35 -11.57 0.71 -5.72
C MET A 35 -12.86 0.63 -4.91
N THR A 36 -13.85 -0.13 -5.39
CA THR A 36 -15.08 -0.34 -4.64
C THR A 36 -14.82 -1.17 -3.39
N ALA A 37 -15.56 -0.90 -2.31
CA ALA A 37 -15.46 -1.69 -1.08
C ALA A 37 -15.77 -3.18 -1.32
N GLU A 38 -16.73 -3.48 -2.21
CA GLU A 38 -17.04 -4.83 -2.63
C GLU A 38 -15.81 -5.52 -3.25
N GLY A 39 -15.18 -4.89 -4.26
CA GLY A 39 -13.99 -5.44 -4.92
C GLY A 39 -12.82 -5.63 -3.95
N PHE A 40 -12.69 -4.73 -2.96
CA PHE A 40 -11.70 -4.86 -1.90
C PHE A 40 -11.95 -6.08 -1.02
N LEU A 41 -13.19 -6.28 -0.57
CA LEU A 41 -13.59 -7.42 0.26
C LEU A 41 -13.50 -8.75 -0.49
N GLU A 42 -13.73 -8.75 -1.81
CA GLU A 42 -13.52 -9.91 -2.69
C GLU A 42 -12.04 -10.24 -2.89
N GLY A 43 -11.12 -9.38 -2.45
CA GLY A 43 -9.68 -9.56 -2.61
C GLY A 43 -9.20 -9.29 -4.04
N ARG A 44 -9.86 -8.41 -4.79
CA ARG A 44 -9.39 -8.01 -6.11
C ARG A 44 -8.00 -7.41 -6.02
N ARG A 45 -7.12 -7.88 -6.89
CA ARG A 45 -5.75 -7.38 -6.94
C ARG A 45 -5.72 -5.96 -7.47
N LEU A 46 -5.05 -5.09 -6.73
CA LEU A 46 -4.76 -3.73 -7.14
C LEU A 46 -3.29 -3.63 -7.53
N GLN A 47 -3.03 -3.08 -8.71
CA GLN A 47 -1.68 -2.92 -9.22
C GLN A 47 -1.38 -1.42 -9.44
N LEU A 48 -0.14 -1.04 -9.18
CA LEU A 48 0.38 0.29 -9.36
C LEU A 48 1.67 0.23 -10.18
N ALA A 49 1.77 1.05 -11.21
CA ALA A 49 2.99 1.11 -12.01
C ALA A 49 4.20 1.42 -11.10
N ARG A 50 5.26 0.62 -11.21
CA ARG A 50 6.47 0.73 -10.39
C ARG A 50 7.05 2.13 -10.40
N GLY A 51 7.09 2.78 -11.55
CA GLY A 51 7.61 4.13 -11.73
C GLY A 51 6.92 5.19 -10.88
N VAL A 52 5.66 4.98 -10.48
CA VAL A 52 4.90 5.95 -9.65
C VAL A 52 5.57 6.17 -8.31
N LEU A 53 6.22 5.16 -7.72
CA LEU A 53 6.94 5.29 -6.45
C LEU A 53 8.24 6.10 -6.57
N LEU A 54 8.75 6.28 -7.79
CA LEU A 54 9.96 7.03 -8.09
C LEU A 54 9.70 8.47 -8.54
N GLN A 55 8.43 8.87 -8.65
CA GLN A 55 8.10 10.24 -9.05
C GLN A 55 8.69 11.25 -8.04
N CYS A 56 9.31 12.30 -8.57
CA CYS A 56 9.67 13.44 -7.75
C CYS A 56 8.42 14.27 -7.41
N ILE A 57 8.54 15.16 -6.43
CA ILE A 57 7.42 16.00 -5.95
C ILE A 57 6.76 16.83 -7.06
N MET A 58 7.50 17.16 -8.12
CA MET A 58 7.00 17.88 -9.30
C MET A 58 6.38 16.97 -10.36
N GLY A 59 6.24 15.67 -10.08
CA GLY A 59 5.66 14.69 -11.00
C GLY A 59 6.60 14.15 -12.08
N GLY A 60 7.83 14.65 -12.15
CA GLY A 60 8.86 14.10 -13.06
C GLY A 60 9.43 12.78 -12.56
N TYR A 61 10.16 12.08 -13.43
CA TYR A 61 10.84 10.83 -13.09
C TYR A 61 12.35 11.03 -13.02
N PRO A 62 13.05 10.26 -12.16
CA PRO A 62 14.51 10.29 -12.11
C PRO A 62 15.11 9.73 -13.42
N PRO A 63 16.42 9.96 -13.65
CA PRO A 63 17.11 9.35 -14.78
C PRO A 63 16.94 7.83 -14.80
N THR A 64 16.73 7.28 -15.99
CA THR A 64 16.34 5.89 -16.26
C THR A 64 17.33 4.81 -15.82
N ARG A 65 18.51 5.17 -15.31
CA ARG A 65 19.46 4.18 -14.73
C ARG A 65 18.90 3.45 -13.49
N PHE A 66 17.83 3.98 -12.88
CA PHE A 66 17.19 3.40 -11.70
C PHE A 66 15.88 2.70 -12.01
N TYR A 67 15.38 2.90 -13.23
CA TYR A 67 14.09 2.34 -13.62
C TYR A 67 14.02 2.33 -15.15
N GLY A 68 13.62 1.21 -15.76
CA GLY A 68 13.35 1.09 -17.19
C GLY A 68 11.92 1.55 -17.50
N GLY A 69 11.69 2.05 -18.73
CA GLY A 69 10.37 2.54 -19.15
C GLY A 69 9.26 1.48 -19.15
N ASP A 70 9.63 0.21 -19.14
CA ASP A 70 8.80 -1.01 -19.15
C ASP A 70 8.87 -1.80 -17.84
N ASP A 71 9.33 -1.18 -16.75
CA ASP A 71 9.30 -1.78 -15.43
C ASP A 71 7.85 -2.01 -14.99
N GLY A 72 7.38 -3.21 -15.04
CA GLY A 72 6.03 -3.67 -14.76
C GLY A 72 5.29 -3.04 -13.57
N ASP A 73 4.29 -3.72 -13.08
CA ASP A 73 3.47 -3.26 -11.96
C ASP A 73 3.93 -3.87 -10.63
N LEU A 74 3.62 -3.17 -9.56
CA LEU A 74 3.66 -3.65 -8.18
C LEU A 74 2.25 -4.01 -7.72
N ALA A 75 2.13 -5.05 -6.91
CA ALA A 75 0.89 -5.39 -6.23
C ALA A 75 0.74 -4.56 -4.94
N LEU A 76 -0.38 -3.86 -4.79
CA LEU A 76 -0.72 -3.21 -3.52
C LEU A 76 -1.45 -4.22 -2.62
N THR A 77 -0.90 -4.44 -1.43
CA THR A 77 -1.48 -5.33 -0.42
C THR A 77 -1.84 -4.50 0.80
N ALA A 78 -3.13 -4.38 1.08
CA ALA A 78 -3.59 -3.61 2.24
C ALA A 78 -3.17 -4.26 3.55
N ASP A 79 -2.78 -3.43 4.51
CA ASP A 79 -2.59 -3.82 5.89
C ASP A 79 -3.96 -3.72 6.60
N PRO A 80 -4.59 -4.84 7.02
CA PRO A 80 -5.92 -4.82 7.62
C PRO A 80 -6.02 -3.97 8.90
N ALA A 81 -4.90 -3.78 9.59
CA ALA A 81 -4.81 -2.93 10.78
C ALA A 81 -4.80 -1.43 10.43
N GLN A 82 -4.50 -1.09 9.19
CA GLN A 82 -4.32 0.28 8.70
C GLN A 82 -5.42 0.68 7.70
N ILE A 83 -6.66 0.35 8.03
CA ILE A 83 -7.85 0.75 7.26
C ILE A 83 -8.67 1.70 8.14
N HIS A 84 -8.88 2.91 7.64
CA HIS A 84 -9.50 4.01 8.38
C HIS A 84 -10.63 4.63 7.58
N VAL A 85 -11.79 4.80 8.20
CA VAL A 85 -12.90 5.57 7.61
C VAL A 85 -12.48 7.04 7.52
N LEU A 86 -12.80 7.70 6.40
CA LEU A 86 -12.47 9.11 6.17
C LEU A 86 -13.64 10.00 6.59
N PRO A 87 -13.63 10.59 7.80
CA PRO A 87 -14.76 11.37 8.32
C PRO A 87 -14.95 12.72 7.62
N TRP A 88 -13.96 13.16 6.83
CA TRP A 88 -13.99 14.42 6.08
C TRP A 88 -14.44 14.26 4.62
N SER A 89 -14.67 13.02 4.19
CA SER A 89 -15.11 12.75 2.82
C SER A 89 -16.63 12.97 2.70
N ASP A 90 -17.05 13.65 1.65
CA ASP A 90 -18.48 13.83 1.34
C ASP A 90 -19.15 12.52 0.90
N GLN A 91 -18.34 11.57 0.44
CA GLN A 91 -18.78 10.21 0.09
C GLN A 91 -18.32 9.22 1.15
N PRO A 92 -19.07 8.12 1.36
CA PRO A 92 -18.67 7.06 2.29
C PRO A 92 -17.39 6.37 1.82
N ARG A 93 -16.24 6.82 2.32
CA ARG A 93 -14.90 6.34 1.92
C ARG A 93 -14.07 5.88 3.10
N ALA A 94 -13.17 4.94 2.81
CA ALA A 94 -12.10 4.55 3.71
C ALA A 94 -10.75 4.66 3.01
N LEU A 95 -9.69 4.80 3.80
CA LEU A 95 -8.30 4.77 3.38
C LEU A 95 -7.69 3.44 3.85
N ALA A 96 -7.05 2.72 2.95
CA ALA A 96 -6.27 1.53 3.26
C ALA A 96 -4.79 1.81 2.95
N ILE A 97 -3.93 1.75 3.98
CA ILE A 97 -2.49 1.85 3.77
C ILE A 97 -1.97 0.48 3.32
N CYS A 98 -1.28 0.48 2.18
CA CYS A 98 -0.84 -0.72 1.49
C CYS A 98 0.69 -0.85 1.50
N ASP A 99 1.15 -2.08 1.53
CA ASP A 99 2.51 -2.44 1.12
C ASP A 99 2.55 -2.57 -0.41
N ALA A 100 3.60 -2.08 -1.04
CA ALA A 100 3.84 -2.31 -2.45
C ALA A 100 4.82 -3.47 -2.61
N ASN A 101 4.32 -4.55 -3.17
CA ASN A 101 5.06 -5.80 -3.33
C ASN A 101 5.34 -6.08 -4.80
N GLU A 102 6.39 -6.83 -5.07
CA GLU A 102 6.59 -7.45 -6.39
C GLU A 102 5.41 -8.40 -6.69
N LEU A 103 5.15 -8.66 -7.95
CA LEU A 103 4.09 -9.60 -8.34
C LEU A 103 4.36 -11.03 -7.83
N SER A 104 5.60 -11.35 -7.49
CA SER A 104 5.99 -12.59 -6.78
C SER A 104 5.53 -12.66 -5.33
N GLY A 105 5.13 -11.52 -4.75
CA GLY A 105 4.70 -11.39 -3.36
C GLY A 105 5.77 -10.87 -2.40
N GLU A 106 7.01 -10.71 -2.84
CA GLU A 106 8.08 -10.12 -2.04
C GLU A 106 7.91 -8.60 -1.92
N GLY A 107 8.34 -8.03 -0.79
CA GLY A 107 8.34 -6.60 -0.60
C GLY A 107 9.23 -5.90 -1.63
N SER A 108 8.70 -4.89 -2.33
CA SER A 108 9.50 -4.16 -3.30
C SER A 108 10.57 -3.30 -2.63
N GLY A 109 11.78 -3.33 -3.21
CA GLY A 109 12.87 -2.44 -2.82
C GLY A 109 12.57 -0.95 -3.01
N LEU A 110 11.56 -0.61 -3.82
CA LEU A 110 11.09 0.76 -4.03
C LEU A 110 10.06 1.22 -2.99
N SER A 111 9.48 0.29 -2.23
CA SER A 111 8.50 0.59 -1.19
C SER A 111 9.17 1.06 0.08
N THR A 112 9.01 2.34 0.43
CA THR A 112 9.53 2.91 1.68
C THR A 112 8.99 2.18 2.91
N ARG A 113 7.74 1.73 2.85
CA ARG A 113 7.08 0.98 3.89
C ARG A 113 7.68 -0.43 4.07
N CYS A 114 7.97 -1.14 2.97
CA CYS A 114 8.64 -2.44 3.01
C CYS A 114 10.07 -2.31 3.55
N GLN A 115 10.80 -1.28 3.14
CA GLN A 115 12.14 -0.99 3.65
C GLN A 115 12.13 -0.70 5.16
N LEU A 116 11.20 0.12 5.63
CA LEU A 116 11.05 0.40 7.05
C LEU A 116 10.75 -0.88 7.86
N LYS A 117 9.87 -1.74 7.37
CA LYS A 117 9.58 -3.02 8.02
C LYS A 117 10.83 -3.91 8.09
N ALA A 118 11.61 -4.00 7.03
CA ALA A 118 12.85 -4.78 6.99
C ALA A 118 13.87 -4.26 8.02
N VAL A 119 14.06 -2.94 8.10
CA VAL A 119 14.95 -2.31 9.09
C VAL A 119 14.45 -2.57 10.51
N THR A 120 13.16 -2.43 10.76
CA THR A 120 12.56 -2.65 12.10
C THR A 120 12.78 -4.09 12.56
N VAL A 121 12.59 -5.08 11.68
CA VAL A 121 12.88 -6.49 11.99
C VAL A 121 14.35 -6.68 12.35
N SER A 122 15.26 -6.10 11.58
CA SER A 122 16.71 -6.17 11.87
C SER A 122 17.04 -5.55 13.23
N TYR A 123 16.40 -4.46 13.59
CA TYR A 123 16.63 -3.75 14.87
C TYR A 123 16.16 -4.56 16.09
N THR A 124 15.05 -5.28 15.97
CA THR A 124 14.52 -6.13 17.05
C THR A 124 15.39 -7.37 17.33
N HIS A 125 16.23 -7.76 16.35
CA HIS A 125 17.20 -8.86 16.52
C HIS A 125 18.56 -8.40 17.05
N LEU A 126 18.81 -7.10 17.12
CA LEU A 126 19.98 -6.54 17.81
C LEU A 126 19.69 -6.50 19.31
N THR A 127 19.98 -7.62 20.00
CA THR A 127 20.06 -7.60 21.47
C THR A 127 21.21 -6.67 21.85
N LEU A 128 20.90 -5.53 22.45
CA LEU A 128 21.89 -4.70 23.08
C LEU A 128 22.59 -5.55 24.16
N PRO A 129 23.95 -5.65 24.16
CA PRO A 129 24.63 -6.29 25.25
C PRO A 129 24.33 -5.50 26.51
N THR A 130 23.71 -6.17 27.48
CA THR A 130 23.50 -5.65 28.85
C THR A 130 24.81 -5.63 29.61
#